data_dcf0a6c2edae2c0c416d81b26bee3fd5
#
_entry.id   dcf0a6c2edae2c0c416d81b26bee3fd5
#
_cell.length_a   1.000
_cell.length_b   1.000
_cell.length_c   1.000
_cell.angle_alpha   90.00
_cell.angle_beta   90.00
_cell.angle_gamma   90.00
#
_symmetry.space_group_name_H-M   'P 1'
#
loop_
_entity.id
_entity.type
_entity.pdbx_description
1 polymer ?
#
loop_
_entity_poly.entity_id
_entity_poly.type
_entity_poly.pdbx_seq_one_letter_code
_entity_poly.pdbx_strand_id
1 'polypeptide(L)'
;MYDYLIVGAGLSGAIFAHEATKRGKKVKVIDKRDHIGGNIYCENVEGINVHKYGAHIFHTSNKKVWDYVNQFAEFNNYINSPIANYKGSLYNLPFNMNTFYAMWGTKTPQEVKDKIAEQTADMKDVEPKNLEEQAIKLIGPDIYEKLIKGYTEKQWGRSATDLPPFIIKRLPVRLTFDNNYFNDRYQGIPIGGYNIIIENMLGDVEVELGVDFFANREELEASAEKVVFTGMIDQYFDYKHGELEYRSLRFEHEVLNEENYQGNAVVNYTEREIPYTRIIEHKHFEYGTQPKTVITREYPADWKRGDEPYYPINDENNNAMFAKYQKEAAKNDKVIFCGRLADYKYYDMHVVIERALEVVEKEFS
;
A
#
# COMPACT_ATOMS: atom_id res chain seq x y z
N MET A 1 34.76 -7.91 -0.28
CA MET A 1 33.95 -7.57 0.89
C MET A 1 33.20 -6.26 0.59
N TYR A 2 31.92 -6.19 0.86
CA TYR A 2 31.10 -4.98 0.69
C TYR A 2 31.05 -4.18 2.00
N ASP A 3 30.80 -2.87 1.92
CA ASP A 3 30.43 -2.12 3.12
C ASP A 3 29.04 -2.49 3.57
N TYR A 4 28.11 -2.66 2.60
CA TYR A 4 26.72 -3.03 2.88
C TYR A 4 26.21 -4.13 1.95
N LEU A 5 25.58 -5.15 2.53
CA LEU A 5 24.68 -6.07 1.85
C LEU A 5 23.24 -5.62 2.11
N ILE A 6 22.49 -5.36 1.06
CA ILE A 6 21.08 -4.95 1.18
C ILE A 6 20.18 -6.13 0.79
N VAL A 7 19.33 -6.55 1.69
CA VAL A 7 18.36 -7.64 1.50
C VAL A 7 17.01 -7.04 1.18
N GLY A 8 16.63 -7.11 -0.09
CA GLY A 8 15.41 -6.57 -0.67
C GLY A 8 15.68 -5.43 -1.65
N ALA A 9 15.35 -5.63 -2.92
CA ALA A 9 15.48 -4.68 -4.03
C ALA A 9 14.21 -3.81 -4.23
N GLY A 10 13.41 -3.64 -3.17
CA GLY A 10 12.28 -2.73 -3.14
C GLY A 10 12.69 -1.28 -2.86
N LEU A 11 11.71 -0.39 -2.72
CA LEU A 11 11.94 1.05 -2.57
C LEU A 11 12.89 1.39 -1.41
N SER A 12 12.74 0.80 -0.23
CA SER A 12 13.62 1.05 0.93
C SER A 12 15.06 0.65 0.67
N GLY A 13 15.27 -0.54 0.09
CA GLY A 13 16.60 -1.04 -0.22
C GLY A 13 17.29 -0.24 -1.32
N ALA A 14 16.55 0.13 -2.37
CA ALA A 14 17.07 0.94 -3.47
C ALA A 14 17.50 2.36 -3.01
N ILE A 15 16.72 2.99 -2.13
CA ILE A 15 17.08 4.29 -1.54
C ILE A 15 18.37 4.17 -0.72
N PHE A 16 18.46 3.16 0.15
CA PHE A 16 19.67 2.97 0.95
C PHE A 16 20.89 2.70 0.05
N ALA A 17 20.74 1.84 -0.98
CA ALA A 17 21.79 1.55 -1.94
C ALA A 17 22.28 2.82 -2.64
N HIS A 18 21.35 3.61 -3.17
CA HIS A 18 21.64 4.88 -3.84
C HIS A 18 22.43 5.82 -2.97
N GLU A 19 21.93 6.08 -1.77
CA GLU A 19 22.52 7.05 -0.85
C GLU A 19 23.87 6.59 -0.28
N ALA A 20 24.05 5.28 -0.06
CA ALA A 20 25.34 4.70 0.35
C ALA A 20 26.38 4.80 -0.78
N THR A 21 25.99 4.47 -2.00
CA THR A 21 26.89 4.56 -3.18
C THR A 21 27.32 5.99 -3.46
N LYS A 22 26.43 6.97 -3.33
CA LYS A 22 26.80 8.41 -3.42
C LYS A 22 27.84 8.83 -2.40
N ARG A 23 27.96 8.11 -1.28
CA ARG A 23 28.97 8.32 -0.23
C ARG A 23 30.22 7.46 -0.43
N GLY A 24 30.37 6.84 -1.61
CA GLY A 24 31.53 6.04 -1.98
C GLY A 24 31.56 4.65 -1.34
N LYS A 25 30.42 4.16 -0.82
CA LYS A 25 30.33 2.84 -0.22
C LYS A 25 30.14 1.74 -1.28
N LYS A 26 30.78 0.60 -1.07
CA LYS A 26 30.62 -0.59 -1.90
C LYS A 26 29.40 -1.37 -1.42
N VAL A 27 28.39 -1.47 -2.29
CA VAL A 27 27.07 -2.02 -1.95
C VAL A 27 26.77 -3.22 -2.87
N LYS A 28 26.14 -4.26 -2.30
CA LYS A 28 25.48 -5.33 -3.03
C LYS A 28 24.03 -5.42 -2.60
N VAL A 29 23.12 -5.57 -3.56
CA VAL A 29 21.67 -5.77 -3.31
C VAL A 29 21.31 -7.20 -3.72
N ILE A 30 20.53 -7.87 -2.89
CA ILE A 30 19.95 -9.19 -3.21
C ILE A 30 18.44 -9.15 -3.03
N ASP A 31 17.70 -9.90 -3.82
CA ASP A 31 16.25 -10.11 -3.63
C ASP A 31 15.89 -11.56 -3.92
N LYS A 32 14.94 -12.11 -3.17
CA LYS A 32 14.39 -13.45 -3.38
C LYS A 32 13.57 -13.57 -4.68
N ARG A 33 13.00 -12.45 -5.16
CA ARG A 33 12.24 -12.37 -6.40
C ARG A 33 13.19 -12.30 -7.59
N ASP A 34 12.66 -12.59 -8.76
CA ASP A 34 13.36 -12.52 -10.06
C ASP A 34 13.32 -11.12 -10.69
N HIS A 35 12.86 -10.13 -9.95
CA HIS A 35 12.75 -8.72 -10.38
C HIS A 35 13.05 -7.75 -9.23
N ILE A 36 13.45 -6.54 -9.58
CA ILE A 36 13.57 -5.39 -8.67
C ILE A 36 12.21 -4.75 -8.41
N GLY A 37 12.17 -3.74 -7.54
CA GLY A 37 10.98 -2.92 -7.30
C GLY A 37 10.09 -3.40 -6.16
N GLY A 38 10.28 -4.62 -5.67
CA GLY A 38 9.44 -5.13 -4.58
C GLY A 38 7.95 -5.06 -4.95
N ASN A 39 7.11 -4.50 -4.08
CA ASN A 39 5.67 -4.42 -4.33
C ASN A 39 5.27 -3.33 -5.34
N ILE A 40 6.14 -2.41 -5.71
CA ILE A 40 5.85 -1.40 -6.74
C ILE A 40 6.25 -1.84 -8.16
N TYR A 41 6.73 -3.09 -8.31
CA TYR A 41 7.11 -3.64 -9.61
C TYR A 41 5.96 -3.62 -10.61
N CYS A 42 6.27 -3.17 -11.82
CA CYS A 42 5.36 -3.20 -12.97
C CYS A 42 5.87 -4.20 -14.01
N GLU A 43 4.96 -5.08 -14.46
CA GLU A 43 5.21 -5.98 -15.59
C GLU A 43 4.65 -5.37 -16.87
N ASN A 44 5.42 -5.29 -17.94
CA ASN A 44 4.90 -4.81 -19.22
C ASN A 44 4.15 -5.92 -19.95
N VAL A 45 2.84 -5.74 -20.12
CA VAL A 45 1.96 -6.67 -20.81
C VAL A 45 1.18 -5.92 -21.90
N GLU A 46 1.32 -6.31 -23.17
CA GLU A 46 0.67 -5.65 -24.31
C GLU A 46 0.98 -4.14 -24.38
N GLY A 47 2.15 -3.70 -23.92
CA GLY A 47 2.54 -2.29 -23.87
C GLY A 47 1.91 -1.50 -22.71
N ILE A 48 1.32 -2.18 -21.73
CA ILE A 48 0.71 -1.59 -20.54
C ILE A 48 1.58 -1.97 -19.32
N ASN A 49 1.92 -1.00 -18.48
CA ASN A 49 2.62 -1.24 -17.22
C ASN A 49 1.62 -1.74 -16.18
N VAL A 50 1.60 -3.04 -15.97
CA VAL A 50 0.71 -3.73 -15.01
C VAL A 50 1.33 -3.68 -13.62
N HIS A 51 0.67 -3.04 -12.68
CA HIS A 51 1.09 -3.04 -11.26
C HIS A 51 0.86 -4.45 -10.67
N LYS A 52 1.94 -5.24 -10.61
CA LYS A 52 1.87 -6.68 -10.32
C LYS A 52 1.29 -7.01 -8.95
N TYR A 53 1.50 -6.14 -7.98
CA TYR A 53 1.14 -6.35 -6.57
C TYR A 53 0.11 -5.34 -6.06
N GLY A 54 -0.84 -4.99 -6.92
CA GLY A 54 -1.91 -4.04 -6.61
C GLY A 54 -1.64 -2.62 -7.07
N ALA A 55 -2.68 -1.80 -7.08
CA ALA A 55 -2.60 -0.41 -7.51
C ALA A 55 -1.68 0.41 -6.60
N HIS A 56 -0.68 1.03 -7.18
CA HIS A 56 0.21 1.96 -6.52
C HIS A 56 0.09 3.33 -7.18
N ILE A 57 -0.34 4.34 -6.43
CA ILE A 57 -0.41 5.73 -6.87
C ILE A 57 0.48 6.55 -5.94
N PHE A 58 1.47 7.23 -6.49
CA PHE A 58 2.33 8.07 -5.68
C PHE A 58 1.62 9.36 -5.30
N HIS A 59 1.66 9.71 -4.02
CA HIS A 59 1.10 10.95 -3.49
C HIS A 59 1.89 11.42 -2.27
N THR A 60 2.00 12.72 -2.06
CA THR A 60 2.64 13.32 -0.89
C THR A 60 2.34 14.81 -0.79
N SER A 61 2.30 15.34 0.43
CA SER A 61 2.37 16.79 0.68
C SER A 61 3.78 17.26 1.07
N ASN A 62 4.71 16.31 1.28
CA ASN A 62 6.10 16.61 1.61
C ASN A 62 6.90 16.95 0.34
N LYS A 63 7.24 18.23 0.20
CA LYS A 63 8.01 18.70 -0.96
C LYS A 63 9.38 18.04 -1.08
N LYS A 64 10.06 17.72 0.04
CA LYS A 64 11.37 17.06 -0.01
C LYS A 64 11.28 15.67 -0.62
N VAL A 65 10.24 14.91 -0.27
CA VAL A 65 9.98 13.58 -0.83
C VAL A 65 9.63 13.67 -2.31
N TRP A 66 8.79 14.64 -2.69
CA TRP A 66 8.43 14.89 -4.09
C TRP A 66 9.67 15.25 -4.93
N ASP A 67 10.48 16.18 -4.46
CA ASP A 67 11.72 16.59 -5.13
C ASP A 67 12.73 15.43 -5.20
N TYR A 68 12.77 14.57 -4.18
CA TYR A 68 13.65 13.41 -4.17
C TYR A 68 13.25 12.38 -5.23
N VAL A 69 11.99 11.97 -5.29
CA VAL A 69 11.55 10.94 -6.23
C VAL A 69 11.60 11.41 -7.69
N ASN A 70 11.39 12.71 -7.93
CA ASN A 70 11.50 13.31 -9.27
C ASN A 70 12.93 13.39 -9.82
N GLN A 71 13.96 13.04 -9.01
CA GLN A 71 15.31 12.85 -9.55
C GLN A 71 15.45 11.56 -10.34
N PHE A 72 14.53 10.60 -10.15
CA PHE A 72 14.62 9.26 -10.70
C PHE A 72 13.57 8.95 -11.78
N ALA A 73 12.47 9.71 -11.83
CA ALA A 73 11.45 9.57 -12.85
C ALA A 73 10.66 10.87 -13.04
N GLU A 74 10.12 11.06 -14.22
CA GLU A 74 9.09 12.06 -14.49
C GLU A 74 7.73 11.48 -14.12
N PHE A 75 6.89 12.26 -13.45
CA PHE A 75 5.53 11.85 -13.08
C PHE A 75 4.50 12.52 -13.98
N ASN A 76 3.48 11.77 -14.35
CA ASN A 76 2.32 12.30 -15.04
C ASN A 76 1.39 13.05 -14.07
N ASN A 77 0.28 13.57 -14.58
CA ASN A 77 -0.73 14.27 -13.78
C ASN A 77 -1.94 13.40 -13.41
N TYR A 78 -1.75 12.10 -13.23
CA TYR A 78 -2.82 11.20 -12.86
C TYR A 78 -3.42 11.59 -11.50
N ILE A 79 -4.75 11.73 -11.48
CA ILE A 79 -5.53 12.00 -10.26
C ILE A 79 -6.30 10.74 -9.90
N ASN A 80 -6.03 10.20 -8.71
CA ASN A 80 -6.72 9.01 -8.24
C ASN A 80 -8.17 9.32 -7.88
N SER A 81 -9.11 8.75 -8.63
CA SER A 81 -10.55 8.97 -8.48
C SER A 81 -11.29 7.63 -8.53
N PRO A 82 -11.13 6.75 -7.52
CA PRO A 82 -11.75 5.44 -7.53
C PRO A 82 -13.27 5.53 -7.46
N ILE A 83 -13.93 4.50 -8.00
CA ILE A 83 -15.37 4.34 -7.99
C ILE A 83 -15.72 3.12 -7.15
N ALA A 84 -16.81 3.18 -6.38
CA ALA A 84 -17.41 2.02 -5.73
C ALA A 84 -18.58 1.51 -6.56
N ASN A 85 -18.62 0.21 -6.79
CA ASN A 85 -19.77 -0.51 -7.35
C ASN A 85 -20.45 -1.29 -6.22
N TYR A 86 -21.70 -1.00 -5.96
CA TYR A 86 -22.56 -1.75 -5.05
C TYR A 86 -23.80 -2.24 -5.81
N LYS A 87 -23.84 -3.52 -6.12
CA LYS A 87 -24.98 -4.17 -6.83
C LYS A 87 -25.37 -3.44 -8.12
N GLY A 88 -24.36 -3.00 -8.90
CA GLY A 88 -24.55 -2.27 -10.15
C GLY A 88 -24.75 -0.76 -10.01
N SER A 89 -24.92 -0.22 -8.80
CA SER A 89 -24.96 1.22 -8.56
C SER A 89 -23.54 1.76 -8.33
N LEU A 90 -23.19 2.84 -9.02
CA LEU A 90 -21.87 3.44 -8.97
C LEU A 90 -21.84 4.69 -8.07
N TYR A 91 -20.80 4.79 -7.24
CA TYR A 91 -20.59 5.88 -6.31
C TYR A 91 -19.14 6.36 -6.38
N ASN A 92 -18.92 7.67 -6.37
CA ASN A 92 -17.59 8.23 -6.30
C ASN A 92 -16.97 8.06 -4.90
N LEU A 93 -15.64 7.87 -4.87
CA LEU A 93 -14.83 7.86 -3.65
C LEU A 93 -13.75 8.97 -3.75
N PRO A 94 -13.36 9.58 -2.62
CA PRO A 94 -13.93 9.45 -1.27
C PRO A 94 -15.36 9.97 -1.21
N PHE A 95 -16.06 9.79 -0.07
CA PHE A 95 -17.43 10.26 0.10
C PHE A 95 -17.48 11.77 -0.08
N ASN A 96 -18.08 12.21 -1.17
CA ASN A 96 -18.17 13.63 -1.56
C ASN A 96 -19.57 13.96 -2.11
N MET A 97 -19.79 15.18 -2.55
CA MET A 97 -21.10 15.61 -3.04
C MET A 97 -21.62 14.75 -4.21
N ASN A 98 -20.75 14.20 -5.07
CA ASN A 98 -21.19 13.28 -6.12
C ASN A 98 -21.71 11.95 -5.53
N THR A 99 -21.05 11.43 -4.49
CA THR A 99 -21.48 10.23 -3.75
C THR A 99 -22.87 10.44 -3.13
N PHE A 100 -23.07 11.56 -2.46
CA PHE A 100 -24.32 11.87 -1.78
C PHE A 100 -25.45 12.18 -2.76
N TYR A 101 -25.13 12.84 -3.88
CA TYR A 101 -26.09 13.03 -4.95
C TYR A 101 -26.56 11.69 -5.55
N ALA A 102 -25.63 10.78 -5.84
CA ALA A 102 -25.95 9.46 -6.38
C ALA A 102 -26.78 8.61 -5.38
N MET A 103 -26.52 8.77 -4.07
CA MET A 103 -27.15 7.95 -3.03
C MET A 103 -28.51 8.53 -2.59
N TRP A 104 -28.60 9.85 -2.41
CA TRP A 104 -29.75 10.52 -1.78
C TRP A 104 -30.42 11.60 -2.65
N GLY A 105 -29.81 11.96 -3.80
CA GLY A 105 -30.29 13.06 -4.64
C GLY A 105 -30.02 14.45 -4.04
N THR A 106 -29.19 14.54 -2.99
CA THR A 106 -28.85 15.81 -2.31
C THR A 106 -27.98 16.70 -3.20
N LYS A 107 -28.28 17.99 -3.22
CA LYS A 107 -27.64 18.97 -4.12
C LYS A 107 -26.79 19.99 -3.40
N THR A 108 -27.02 20.18 -2.11
CA THR A 108 -26.33 21.17 -1.29
C THR A 108 -25.63 20.53 -0.08
N PRO A 109 -24.55 21.15 0.42
CA PRO A 109 -23.90 20.69 1.65
C PRO A 109 -24.84 20.62 2.85
N GLN A 110 -25.85 21.51 2.94
CA GLN A 110 -26.80 21.51 4.04
C GLN A 110 -27.71 20.28 3.98
N GLU A 111 -28.24 19.93 2.81
CA GLU A 111 -29.06 18.72 2.64
C GLU A 111 -28.29 17.44 3.03
N VAL A 112 -26.99 17.36 2.70
CA VAL A 112 -26.15 16.24 3.11
C VAL A 112 -25.98 16.19 4.62
N LYS A 113 -25.70 17.33 5.27
CA LYS A 113 -25.59 17.42 6.74
C LYS A 113 -26.87 16.99 7.42
N ASP A 114 -28.01 17.48 6.93
CA ASP A 114 -29.33 17.16 7.49
C ASP A 114 -29.62 15.66 7.34
N LYS A 115 -29.27 15.07 6.18
CA LYS A 115 -29.45 13.63 5.92
C LYS A 115 -28.56 12.76 6.82
N ILE A 116 -27.30 13.14 7.01
CA ILE A 116 -26.40 12.43 7.94
C ILE A 116 -26.93 12.59 9.38
N ALA A 117 -27.35 13.78 9.79
CA ALA A 117 -27.90 14.02 11.14
C ALA A 117 -29.17 13.19 11.40
N GLU A 118 -30.08 13.08 10.40
CA GLU A 118 -31.23 12.20 10.46
C GLU A 118 -30.82 10.73 10.69
N GLN A 119 -29.88 10.23 9.89
CA GLN A 119 -29.48 8.82 9.93
C GLN A 119 -28.63 8.45 11.15
N THR A 120 -27.96 9.41 11.77
CA THR A 120 -27.09 9.18 12.95
C THR A 120 -27.76 9.53 14.27
N ALA A 121 -29.03 9.98 14.26
CA ALA A 121 -29.74 10.50 15.44
C ALA A 121 -29.74 9.50 16.62
N ASP A 122 -29.99 8.24 16.38
CA ASP A 122 -30.05 7.19 17.41
C ASP A 122 -28.66 6.81 17.96
N MET A 123 -27.59 7.18 17.27
CA MET A 123 -26.21 6.88 17.65
C MET A 123 -25.52 8.05 18.39
N LYS A 124 -26.19 9.19 18.56
CA LYS A 124 -25.57 10.42 19.08
C LYS A 124 -24.91 10.22 20.45
N ASP A 125 -25.61 9.54 21.35
CA ASP A 125 -25.17 9.31 22.74
C ASP A 125 -24.63 7.87 22.97
N VAL A 126 -24.46 7.10 21.90
CA VAL A 126 -23.95 5.72 21.98
C VAL A 126 -22.44 5.74 21.90
N GLU A 127 -21.77 5.04 22.83
CA GLU A 127 -20.34 4.74 22.74
C GLU A 127 -20.16 3.51 21.85
N PRO A 128 -19.54 3.63 20.67
CA PRO A 128 -19.42 2.51 19.73
C PRO A 128 -18.54 1.39 20.28
N LYS A 129 -19.02 0.15 20.22
CA LYS A 129 -18.32 -1.04 20.70
C LYS A 129 -17.55 -1.78 19.60
N ASN A 130 -17.92 -1.54 18.35
CA ASN A 130 -17.38 -2.21 17.19
C ASN A 130 -17.34 -1.27 15.97
N LEU A 131 -16.78 -1.75 14.86
CA LEU A 131 -16.63 -1.00 13.63
C LEU A 131 -17.99 -0.60 13.02
N GLU A 132 -19.00 -1.49 13.07
CA GLU A 132 -20.34 -1.19 12.56
C GLU A 132 -20.94 0.01 13.26
N GLU A 133 -21.01 -0.02 14.60
CA GLU A 133 -21.56 1.07 15.40
C GLU A 133 -20.79 2.37 15.18
N GLN A 134 -19.48 2.29 15.07
CA GLN A 134 -18.62 3.46 14.79
C GLN A 134 -18.91 4.06 13.42
N ALA A 135 -19.03 3.23 12.38
CA ALA A 135 -19.32 3.69 11.01
C ALA A 135 -20.72 4.32 10.93
N ILE A 136 -21.73 3.65 11.49
CA ILE A 136 -23.10 4.19 11.51
C ILE A 136 -23.16 5.53 12.27
N LYS A 137 -22.45 5.64 13.40
CA LYS A 137 -22.36 6.90 14.16
C LYS A 137 -21.73 8.03 13.36
N LEU A 138 -20.75 7.74 12.51
CA LEU A 138 -20.04 8.73 11.71
C LEU A 138 -20.81 9.21 10.47
N ILE A 139 -21.51 8.29 9.78
CA ILE A 139 -21.99 8.57 8.42
C ILE A 139 -23.38 8.00 8.10
N GLY A 140 -23.96 7.26 9.04
CA GLY A 140 -25.28 6.66 8.88
C GLY A 140 -25.29 5.28 8.22
N PRO A 141 -26.42 4.55 8.33
CA PRO A 141 -26.56 3.19 7.84
C PRO A 141 -26.49 3.05 6.31
N ASP A 142 -26.99 4.01 5.53
CA ASP A 142 -27.00 3.89 4.07
C ASP A 142 -25.59 3.75 3.47
N ILE A 143 -24.68 4.60 3.91
CA ILE A 143 -23.29 4.58 3.44
C ILE A 143 -22.56 3.38 4.04
N TYR A 144 -22.80 3.08 5.32
CA TYR A 144 -22.23 1.91 5.96
C TYR A 144 -22.58 0.62 5.21
N GLU A 145 -23.86 0.33 5.00
CA GLU A 145 -24.31 -0.89 4.35
C GLU A 145 -23.83 -1.03 2.90
N LYS A 146 -23.85 0.07 2.13
CA LYS A 146 -23.54 0.02 0.71
C LYS A 146 -22.05 0.12 0.40
N LEU A 147 -21.31 0.92 1.15
CA LEU A 147 -19.93 1.29 0.75
C LEU A 147 -18.83 0.84 1.71
N ILE A 148 -19.18 0.45 2.94
CA ILE A 148 -18.19 0.14 3.98
C ILE A 148 -18.25 -1.34 4.39
N LYS A 149 -19.40 -1.82 4.79
CA LYS A 149 -19.59 -3.12 5.44
C LYS A 149 -18.96 -4.27 4.65
N GLY A 150 -19.49 -4.57 3.46
CA GLY A 150 -19.06 -5.73 2.69
C GLY A 150 -17.60 -5.62 2.22
N TYR A 151 -17.14 -4.43 1.89
CA TYR A 151 -15.73 -4.20 1.56
C TYR A 151 -14.80 -4.50 2.74
N THR A 152 -15.12 -3.96 3.91
CA THR A 152 -14.33 -4.12 5.14
C THR A 152 -14.35 -5.57 5.61
N GLU A 153 -15.51 -6.22 5.60
CA GLU A 153 -15.65 -7.62 6.00
C GLU A 153 -14.84 -8.56 5.09
N LYS A 154 -14.79 -8.30 3.78
CA LYS A 154 -13.91 -9.03 2.85
C LYS A 154 -12.43 -8.79 3.18
N GLN A 155 -12.03 -7.55 3.34
CA GLN A 155 -10.64 -7.18 3.59
C GLN A 155 -10.10 -7.80 4.89
N TRP A 156 -10.91 -7.82 5.94
CA TRP A 156 -10.51 -8.33 7.26
C TRP A 156 -10.85 -9.80 7.48
N GLY A 157 -11.70 -10.40 6.64
CA GLY A 157 -12.16 -11.78 6.79
C GLY A 157 -13.04 -12.02 8.02
N ARG A 158 -13.58 -10.94 8.63
CA ARG A 158 -14.39 -10.96 9.86
C ARG A 158 -15.62 -10.08 9.71
N SER A 159 -16.67 -10.34 10.51
CA SER A 159 -17.81 -9.44 10.58
C SER A 159 -17.39 -8.06 11.10
N ALA A 160 -18.04 -7.02 10.60
CA ALA A 160 -17.82 -5.65 11.09
C ALA A 160 -18.14 -5.49 12.59
N THR A 161 -19.05 -6.32 13.12
CA THR A 161 -19.39 -6.40 14.56
C THR A 161 -18.28 -6.98 15.42
N ASP A 162 -17.37 -7.76 14.82
CA ASP A 162 -16.23 -8.38 15.50
C ASP A 162 -14.94 -7.57 15.39
N LEU A 163 -14.98 -6.48 14.62
CA LEU A 163 -13.85 -5.58 14.40
C LEU A 163 -13.90 -4.39 15.37
N PRO A 164 -12.77 -3.98 15.93
CA PRO A 164 -12.73 -2.87 16.87
C PRO A 164 -13.04 -1.53 16.21
N PRO A 165 -13.68 -0.57 16.92
CA PRO A 165 -14.10 0.70 16.35
C PRO A 165 -12.95 1.60 15.87
N PHE A 166 -11.75 1.42 16.41
CA PHE A 166 -10.59 2.24 16.02
C PHE A 166 -10.14 2.04 14.57
N ILE A 167 -10.54 0.96 13.90
CA ILE A 167 -10.25 0.72 12.47
C ILE A 167 -10.86 1.83 11.62
N ILE A 168 -12.03 2.36 12.00
CA ILE A 168 -12.68 3.51 11.37
C ILE A 168 -12.75 4.67 12.36
N LYS A 169 -11.62 5.30 12.63
CA LYS A 169 -11.59 6.48 13.51
C LYS A 169 -12.20 7.72 12.85
N ARG A 170 -12.02 7.85 11.55
CA ARG A 170 -12.50 8.98 10.75
C ARG A 170 -12.91 8.47 9.38
N LEU A 171 -14.06 8.90 8.93
CA LEU A 171 -14.47 8.76 7.54
C LEU A 171 -14.44 10.17 6.93
N PRO A 172 -13.61 10.42 5.94
CA PRO A 172 -13.57 11.74 5.31
C PRO A 172 -14.87 11.98 4.55
N VAL A 173 -15.65 12.92 5.04
CA VAL A 173 -16.85 13.44 4.35
C VAL A 173 -16.47 14.78 3.73
N ARG A 174 -16.52 14.87 2.41
CA ARG A 174 -16.26 16.10 1.67
C ARG A 174 -17.55 16.72 1.18
N LEU A 175 -17.79 17.96 1.58
CA LEU A 175 -18.97 18.72 1.15
C LEU A 175 -18.64 19.57 -0.10
N THR A 176 -17.87 18.99 -1.00
CA THR A 176 -17.46 19.55 -2.31
C THR A 176 -17.61 18.48 -3.39
N PHE A 177 -17.74 18.90 -4.65
CA PHE A 177 -17.76 17.99 -5.81
C PHE A 177 -16.32 17.67 -6.25
N ASP A 178 -15.53 17.09 -5.36
CA ASP A 178 -14.12 16.74 -5.60
C ASP A 178 -13.92 15.23 -5.48
N ASN A 179 -13.60 14.59 -6.59
CA ASN A 179 -13.35 13.14 -6.68
C ASN A 179 -11.90 12.76 -6.45
N ASN A 180 -10.98 13.71 -6.23
CA ASN A 180 -9.60 13.38 -5.90
C ASN A 180 -9.53 12.62 -4.58
N TYR A 181 -9.07 11.37 -4.62
CA TYR A 181 -9.03 10.51 -3.43
C TYR A 181 -8.09 11.04 -2.34
N PHE A 182 -6.95 11.59 -2.75
CA PHE A 182 -5.95 12.11 -1.82
C PHE A 182 -6.15 13.60 -1.52
N ASN A 183 -5.72 14.02 -0.33
CA ASN A 183 -5.65 15.43 0.06
C ASN A 183 -4.25 16.02 -0.17
N ASP A 184 -3.34 15.22 -0.71
CA ASP A 184 -1.95 15.59 -0.90
C ASP A 184 -1.77 16.57 -2.05
N ARG A 185 -0.75 17.43 -1.90
CA ARG A 185 -0.44 18.47 -2.87
C ARG A 185 0.10 17.90 -4.18
N TYR A 186 0.84 16.80 -4.11
CA TYR A 186 1.48 16.15 -5.24
C TYR A 186 0.97 14.74 -5.37
N GLN A 187 0.67 14.32 -6.60
CA GLN A 187 0.36 12.94 -6.92
C GLN A 187 0.61 12.68 -8.40
N GLY A 188 0.78 11.42 -8.78
CA GLY A 188 0.97 10.99 -10.15
C GLY A 188 1.49 9.57 -10.25
N ILE A 189 1.66 9.12 -11.48
CA ILE A 189 2.28 7.84 -11.82
C ILE A 189 3.58 8.15 -12.58
N PRO A 190 4.68 7.46 -12.28
CA PRO A 190 5.91 7.63 -13.05
C PRO A 190 5.69 7.19 -14.49
N ILE A 191 6.07 8.04 -15.46
CA ILE A 191 5.97 7.74 -16.87
C ILE A 191 6.90 6.56 -17.20
N GLY A 192 6.34 5.50 -17.76
CA GLY A 192 7.06 4.27 -18.05
C GLY A 192 7.05 3.24 -16.89
N GLY A 193 6.21 3.46 -15.87
CA GLY A 193 6.02 2.57 -14.72
C GLY A 193 7.02 2.78 -13.60
N TYR A 194 6.78 2.11 -12.47
CA TYR A 194 7.59 2.30 -11.25
C TYR A 194 9.00 1.72 -11.32
N ASN A 195 9.25 0.78 -12.22
CA ASN A 195 10.57 0.13 -12.33
C ASN A 195 11.68 1.13 -12.59
N ILE A 196 11.40 2.17 -13.40
CA ILE A 196 12.37 3.22 -13.77
C ILE A 196 12.96 3.95 -12.54
N ILE A 197 12.14 4.12 -11.48
CA ILE A 197 12.61 4.73 -10.23
C ILE A 197 13.69 3.86 -9.60
N ILE A 198 13.43 2.57 -9.51
CA ILE A 198 14.34 1.62 -8.87
C ILE A 198 15.59 1.41 -9.71
N GLU A 199 15.44 1.29 -11.02
CA GLU A 199 16.55 1.18 -11.97
C GLU A 199 17.49 2.38 -11.86
N ASN A 200 16.95 3.60 -11.86
CA ASN A 200 17.73 4.82 -11.73
C ASN A 200 18.35 5.01 -10.33
N MET A 201 17.71 4.52 -9.26
CA MET A 201 18.29 4.52 -7.92
C MET A 201 19.46 3.56 -7.80
N LEU A 202 19.31 2.35 -8.36
CA LEU A 202 20.33 1.30 -8.28
C LEU A 202 21.52 1.60 -9.21
N GLY A 203 21.26 2.12 -10.42
CA GLY A 203 22.34 2.46 -11.38
C GLY A 203 23.29 1.28 -11.59
N ASP A 204 24.59 1.51 -11.29
CA ASP A 204 25.66 0.50 -11.45
C ASP A 204 25.85 -0.39 -10.19
N VAL A 205 24.95 -0.33 -9.21
CA VAL A 205 25.00 -1.20 -8.01
C VAL A 205 24.87 -2.66 -8.41
N GLU A 206 25.71 -3.53 -7.84
CA GLU A 206 25.61 -4.97 -8.04
C GLU A 206 24.31 -5.51 -7.44
N VAL A 207 23.42 -6.06 -8.30
CA VAL A 207 22.13 -6.64 -7.92
C VAL A 207 22.08 -8.10 -8.29
N GLU A 208 21.74 -8.97 -7.36
CA GLU A 208 21.55 -10.40 -7.58
C GLU A 208 20.12 -10.80 -7.20
N LEU A 209 19.37 -11.27 -8.18
CA LEU A 209 17.96 -11.66 -8.04
C LEU A 209 17.82 -13.17 -7.89
N GLY A 210 16.68 -13.63 -7.33
CA GLY A 210 16.44 -15.05 -7.06
C GLY A 210 17.25 -15.60 -5.88
N VAL A 211 17.81 -14.73 -5.03
CA VAL A 211 18.63 -15.11 -3.88
C VAL A 211 17.82 -15.01 -2.59
N ASP A 212 17.54 -16.18 -1.99
CA ASP A 212 16.95 -16.22 -0.66
C ASP A 212 18.06 -16.02 0.40
N PHE A 213 17.97 -14.91 1.13
CA PHE A 213 18.90 -14.58 2.19
C PHE A 213 19.04 -15.69 3.25
N PHE A 214 17.94 -16.36 3.60
CA PHE A 214 17.94 -17.38 4.65
C PHE A 214 18.54 -18.72 4.20
N ALA A 215 18.61 -18.97 2.89
CA ALA A 215 19.24 -20.18 2.36
C ALA A 215 20.76 -20.20 2.57
N ASN A 216 21.42 -19.03 2.53
CA ASN A 216 22.88 -18.90 2.65
C ASN A 216 23.26 -17.75 3.60
N ARG A 217 22.52 -17.59 4.70
CA ARG A 217 22.60 -16.44 5.60
C ARG A 217 24.02 -16.16 6.11
N GLU A 218 24.71 -17.16 6.62
CA GLU A 218 26.06 -17.00 7.21
C GLU A 218 27.07 -16.48 6.18
N GLU A 219 27.05 -17.01 4.96
CA GLU A 219 27.92 -16.57 3.87
C GLU A 219 27.59 -15.14 3.44
N LEU A 220 26.31 -14.84 3.29
CA LEU A 220 25.81 -13.52 2.91
C LEU A 220 26.16 -12.47 3.96
N GLU A 221 25.91 -12.72 5.23
CA GLU A 221 26.30 -11.82 6.33
C GLU A 221 27.82 -11.61 6.40
N ALA A 222 28.62 -12.67 6.13
CA ALA A 222 30.09 -12.57 6.10
C ALA A 222 30.63 -11.79 4.88
N SER A 223 29.82 -11.60 3.83
CA SER A 223 30.22 -10.89 2.61
C SER A 223 30.33 -9.37 2.77
N ALA A 224 29.74 -8.80 3.82
CA ALA A 224 29.66 -7.36 4.06
C ALA A 224 29.97 -6.99 5.52
N GLU A 225 30.32 -5.70 5.75
CA GLU A 225 30.51 -5.17 7.11
C GLU A 225 29.17 -5.03 7.85
N LYS A 226 28.13 -4.57 7.14
CA LYS A 226 26.76 -4.46 7.66
C LYS A 226 25.73 -4.99 6.67
N VAL A 227 24.60 -5.42 7.21
CA VAL A 227 23.42 -5.86 6.45
C VAL A 227 22.30 -4.85 6.63
N VAL A 228 21.68 -4.41 5.55
CA VAL A 228 20.40 -3.66 5.57
C VAL A 228 19.29 -4.65 5.23
N PHE A 229 18.46 -4.96 6.21
CA PHE A 229 17.43 -5.98 6.07
C PHE A 229 16.05 -5.33 5.95
N THR A 230 15.35 -5.59 4.81
CA THR A 230 14.01 -5.01 4.54
C THR A 230 12.87 -6.02 4.64
N GLY A 231 13.19 -7.27 5.01
CA GLY A 231 12.22 -8.35 5.17
C GLY A 231 11.51 -8.35 6.53
N MET A 232 10.78 -9.42 6.81
CA MET A 232 10.06 -9.59 8.07
C MET A 232 11.03 -9.72 9.26
N ILE A 233 10.87 -8.86 10.25
CA ILE A 233 11.76 -8.80 11.41
C ILE A 233 11.70 -10.09 12.26
N ASP A 234 10.53 -10.67 12.42
CA ASP A 234 10.34 -11.93 13.16
C ASP A 234 11.04 -13.11 12.46
N GLN A 235 10.99 -13.17 11.13
CA GLN A 235 11.73 -14.17 10.35
C GLN A 235 13.24 -14.01 10.52
N TYR A 236 13.75 -12.78 10.54
CA TYR A 236 15.18 -12.53 10.78
C TYR A 236 15.64 -13.14 12.12
N PHE A 237 14.81 -13.11 13.13
CA PHE A 237 15.08 -13.68 14.47
C PHE A 237 14.51 -15.09 14.67
N ASP A 238 14.31 -15.86 13.58
CA ASP A 238 13.82 -17.24 13.62
C ASP A 238 12.55 -17.42 14.45
N TYR A 239 11.67 -16.39 14.43
CA TYR A 239 10.39 -16.36 15.12
C TYR A 239 10.46 -16.61 16.64
N LYS A 240 11.60 -16.31 17.27
CA LYS A 240 11.88 -16.65 18.69
C LYS A 240 10.93 -16.05 19.72
N HIS A 241 10.20 -14.98 19.37
CA HIS A 241 9.17 -14.36 20.21
C HIS A 241 7.75 -14.68 19.76
N GLY A 242 7.59 -15.47 18.72
CA GLY A 242 6.34 -15.79 18.04
C GLY A 242 6.26 -15.17 16.64
N GLU A 243 5.29 -15.60 15.88
CA GLU A 243 5.04 -15.15 14.51
C GLU A 243 4.15 -13.91 14.51
N LEU A 244 4.57 -12.86 13.82
CA LEU A 244 3.76 -11.67 13.60
C LEU A 244 2.71 -11.94 12.52
N GLU A 245 1.51 -11.46 12.71
CA GLU A 245 0.39 -11.73 11.83
C GLU A 245 0.25 -10.67 10.74
N TYR A 246 -0.14 -11.13 9.55
CA TYR A 246 -0.39 -10.29 8.38
C TYR A 246 -1.70 -10.65 7.71
N ARG A 247 -2.18 -9.76 6.83
CA ARG A 247 -3.12 -10.10 5.76
C ARG A 247 -2.35 -10.21 4.46
N SER A 248 -2.82 -11.09 3.58
CA SER A 248 -2.29 -11.28 2.25
C SER A 248 -3.28 -10.86 1.17
N LEU A 249 -2.81 -10.82 -0.08
CA LEU A 249 -3.61 -10.56 -1.26
C LEU A 249 -3.30 -11.59 -2.34
N ARG A 250 -4.29 -11.92 -3.15
CA ARG A 250 -4.14 -12.70 -4.36
C ARG A 250 -4.62 -11.88 -5.56
N PHE A 251 -3.86 -11.90 -6.63
CA PHE A 251 -4.14 -11.15 -7.85
C PHE A 251 -4.40 -12.09 -9.01
N GLU A 252 -5.44 -11.80 -9.79
CA GLU A 252 -5.73 -12.45 -11.05
C GLU A 252 -5.64 -11.42 -12.18
N HIS A 253 -4.61 -11.57 -13.03
CA HIS A 253 -4.39 -10.71 -14.19
C HIS A 253 -5.04 -11.31 -15.43
N GLU A 254 -5.71 -10.48 -16.22
CA GLU A 254 -6.40 -10.90 -17.44
C GLU A 254 -6.20 -9.87 -18.56
N VAL A 255 -5.81 -10.34 -19.75
CA VAL A 255 -5.73 -9.52 -20.96
C VAL A 255 -7.07 -9.60 -21.70
N LEU A 256 -7.69 -8.48 -21.97
CA LEU A 256 -8.97 -8.38 -22.67
C LEU A 256 -8.79 -7.77 -24.06
N ASN A 257 -9.53 -8.33 -25.04
CA ASN A 257 -9.54 -7.83 -26.42
C ASN A 257 -10.54 -6.66 -26.60
N GLU A 258 -10.41 -5.67 -25.75
CA GLU A 258 -11.22 -4.44 -25.77
C GLU A 258 -10.37 -3.26 -25.31
N GLU A 259 -10.69 -2.07 -25.79
CA GLU A 259 -9.90 -0.88 -25.49
C GLU A 259 -10.11 -0.36 -24.06
N ASN A 260 -11.30 -0.58 -23.50
CA ASN A 260 -11.70 0.01 -22.24
C ASN A 260 -12.76 -0.89 -21.58
N TYR A 261 -12.44 -1.46 -20.42
CA TYR A 261 -13.30 -2.40 -19.71
C TYR A 261 -14.28 -1.70 -18.75
N GLN A 262 -13.77 -0.82 -17.90
CA GLN A 262 -14.55 -0.20 -16.84
C GLN A 262 -14.51 1.34 -16.80
N GLY A 263 -13.74 1.96 -17.68
CA GLY A 263 -13.69 3.42 -17.83
C GLY A 263 -12.98 4.15 -16.68
N ASN A 264 -12.32 3.44 -15.79
CA ASN A 264 -11.59 3.99 -14.65
C ASN A 264 -10.46 3.04 -14.21
N ALA A 265 -9.38 3.58 -13.66
CA ALA A 265 -8.28 2.76 -13.21
C ALA A 265 -8.67 1.80 -12.06
N VAL A 266 -9.49 2.25 -11.12
CA VAL A 266 -9.87 1.45 -9.95
C VAL A 266 -11.37 1.51 -9.69
N VAL A 267 -12.00 0.34 -9.68
CA VAL A 267 -13.39 0.16 -9.25
C VAL A 267 -13.43 -0.82 -8.08
N ASN A 268 -13.88 -0.34 -6.93
CA ASN A 268 -14.07 -1.14 -5.73
C ASN A 268 -15.44 -1.81 -5.76
N TYR A 269 -15.49 -3.10 -5.48
CA TYR A 269 -16.72 -3.87 -5.33
C TYR A 269 -17.04 -4.00 -3.85
N THR A 270 -18.06 -3.30 -3.39
CA THR A 270 -18.33 -3.15 -1.96
C THR A 270 -19.32 -4.16 -1.40
N GLU A 271 -20.06 -4.87 -2.26
CA GLU A 271 -20.91 -5.96 -1.83
C GLU A 271 -20.11 -7.20 -1.40
N ARG A 272 -20.61 -7.95 -0.42
CA ARG A 272 -19.91 -9.11 0.14
C ARG A 272 -19.89 -10.31 -0.79
N GLU A 273 -20.92 -10.44 -1.61
CA GLU A 273 -21.13 -11.57 -2.52
C GLU A 273 -20.08 -11.65 -3.65
N ILE A 274 -19.48 -10.52 -4.01
CA ILE A 274 -18.36 -10.46 -4.96
C ILE A 274 -17.07 -10.76 -4.20
N PRO A 275 -16.32 -11.81 -4.59
CA PRO A 275 -15.18 -12.28 -3.78
C PRO A 275 -13.94 -11.40 -3.83
N TYR A 276 -13.78 -10.56 -4.87
CA TYR A 276 -12.70 -9.59 -4.96
C TYR A 276 -13.09 -8.23 -4.38
N THR A 277 -12.11 -7.48 -3.92
CA THR A 277 -12.34 -6.13 -3.36
C THR A 277 -12.37 -5.06 -4.43
N ARG A 278 -11.59 -5.25 -5.51
CA ARG A 278 -11.54 -4.28 -6.62
C ARG A 278 -11.08 -4.92 -7.92
N ILE A 279 -11.38 -4.22 -9.01
CA ILE A 279 -10.77 -4.43 -10.31
C ILE A 279 -9.91 -3.21 -10.63
N ILE A 280 -8.68 -3.48 -11.06
CA ILE A 280 -7.73 -2.48 -11.53
C ILE A 280 -7.63 -2.61 -13.04
N GLU A 281 -7.87 -1.55 -13.80
CA GLU A 281 -7.61 -1.47 -15.25
C GLU A 281 -6.39 -0.58 -15.47
N HIS A 282 -5.25 -1.21 -15.70
CA HIS A 282 -3.92 -0.59 -15.55
C HIS A 282 -3.61 0.52 -16.55
N LYS A 283 -4.12 0.42 -17.78
CA LYS A 283 -3.83 1.43 -18.82
C LYS A 283 -4.22 2.86 -18.45
N HIS A 284 -5.26 3.00 -17.60
CA HIS A 284 -5.73 4.32 -17.19
C HIS A 284 -4.74 5.10 -16.32
N PHE A 285 -3.80 4.41 -15.66
CA PHE A 285 -2.78 5.08 -14.85
C PHE A 285 -1.85 5.97 -15.70
N GLU A 286 -1.58 5.56 -16.95
CA GLU A 286 -0.70 6.28 -17.87
C GLU A 286 -1.45 6.79 -19.12
N TYR A 287 -2.78 6.88 -19.03
CA TYR A 287 -3.65 7.34 -20.15
C TYR A 287 -3.43 6.54 -21.44
N GLY A 288 -3.21 5.24 -21.29
CA GLY A 288 -2.88 4.33 -22.40
C GLY A 288 -4.00 4.21 -23.43
N THR A 289 -3.60 4.09 -24.70
CA THR A 289 -4.50 4.00 -25.87
C THR A 289 -4.35 2.68 -26.64
N GLN A 290 -3.80 1.65 -26.00
CA GLN A 290 -3.61 0.33 -26.59
C GLN A 290 -4.97 -0.28 -26.99
N PRO A 291 -5.03 -1.10 -28.08
CA PRO A 291 -6.28 -1.72 -28.53
C PRO A 291 -6.79 -2.81 -27.59
N LYS A 292 -5.96 -3.29 -26.68
CA LYS A 292 -6.29 -4.23 -25.63
C LYS A 292 -6.19 -3.54 -24.28
N THR A 293 -6.79 -4.14 -23.25
CA THR A 293 -6.59 -3.71 -21.87
C THR A 293 -6.18 -4.87 -20.97
N VAL A 294 -5.56 -4.54 -19.83
CA VAL A 294 -5.22 -5.52 -18.79
C VAL A 294 -5.94 -5.13 -17.52
N ILE A 295 -6.69 -6.08 -16.99
CA ILE A 295 -7.34 -5.93 -15.69
C ILE A 295 -6.73 -6.84 -14.65
N THR A 296 -6.82 -6.43 -13.40
CA THR A 296 -6.45 -7.24 -12.25
C THR A 296 -7.59 -7.29 -11.25
N ARG A 297 -8.05 -8.49 -10.90
CA ARG A 297 -8.95 -8.70 -9.77
C ARG A 297 -8.12 -8.93 -8.51
N GLU A 298 -8.37 -8.14 -7.48
CA GLU A 298 -7.67 -8.22 -6.20
C GLU A 298 -8.54 -8.92 -5.16
N TYR A 299 -8.05 -10.04 -4.65
CA TYR A 299 -8.74 -10.83 -3.64
C TYR A 299 -8.04 -10.71 -2.29
N PRO A 300 -8.77 -10.46 -1.21
CA PRO A 300 -8.20 -10.55 0.13
C PRO A 300 -7.93 -12.02 0.47
N ALA A 301 -6.86 -12.26 1.18
CA ALA A 301 -6.44 -13.60 1.59
C ALA A 301 -5.92 -13.61 3.02
N ASP A 302 -6.10 -14.74 3.70
CA ASP A 302 -5.40 -14.98 4.95
C ASP A 302 -3.93 -15.24 4.66
N TRP A 303 -3.08 -14.65 5.47
CA TRP A 303 -1.65 -14.88 5.36
C TRP A 303 -1.24 -16.12 6.16
N LYS A 304 -0.34 -16.88 5.62
CA LYS A 304 0.38 -17.96 6.30
C LYS A 304 1.85 -17.92 5.88
N ARG A 305 2.71 -18.56 6.65
CA ARG A 305 4.15 -18.60 6.36
C ARG A 305 4.42 -19.08 4.94
N GLY A 306 5.18 -18.29 4.20
CA GLY A 306 5.47 -18.50 2.79
C GLY A 306 4.67 -17.63 1.82
N ASP A 307 3.54 -17.06 2.26
CA ASP A 307 2.78 -16.09 1.47
C ASP A 307 3.42 -14.69 1.58
N GLU A 308 3.13 -13.82 0.61
CA GLU A 308 3.55 -12.43 0.67
C GLU A 308 2.77 -11.66 1.74
N PRO A 309 3.44 -10.99 2.69
CA PRO A 309 2.81 -10.18 3.72
C PRO A 309 2.51 -8.78 3.19
N TYR A 310 1.22 -8.44 3.03
CA TYR A 310 0.82 -7.11 2.52
C TYR A 310 0.48 -6.13 3.64
N TYR A 311 -0.29 -6.56 4.63
CA TYR A 311 -0.79 -5.68 5.70
C TYR A 311 -0.51 -6.29 7.06
N PRO A 312 0.27 -5.62 7.93
CA PRO A 312 0.47 -6.08 9.30
C PRO A 312 -0.82 -5.93 10.11
N ILE A 313 -1.09 -6.89 11.00
CA ILE A 313 -2.20 -6.83 11.96
C ILE A 313 -1.70 -6.14 13.22
N ASN A 314 -1.92 -4.83 13.31
CA ASN A 314 -1.42 -3.98 14.39
C ASN A 314 -2.38 -3.98 15.60
N ASP A 315 -2.73 -5.16 16.10
CA ASP A 315 -3.42 -5.29 17.37
C ASP A 315 -2.47 -5.22 18.59
N GLU A 316 -3.02 -5.25 19.78
CA GLU A 316 -2.24 -5.12 21.03
C GLU A 316 -1.22 -6.26 21.18
N ASN A 317 -1.60 -7.50 20.85
CA ASN A 317 -0.75 -8.68 20.98
C ASN A 317 0.43 -8.63 20.01
N ASN A 318 0.16 -8.34 18.74
CA ASN A 318 1.19 -8.22 17.72
C ASN A 318 2.12 -7.03 17.98
N ASN A 319 1.60 -5.89 18.43
CA ASN A 319 2.41 -4.74 18.80
C ASN A 319 3.31 -5.04 20.02
N ALA A 320 2.83 -5.76 21.02
CA ALA A 320 3.64 -6.20 22.17
C ALA A 320 4.73 -7.19 21.74
N MET A 321 4.44 -8.09 20.80
CA MET A 321 5.41 -9.02 20.24
C MET A 321 6.47 -8.28 19.40
N PHE A 322 6.05 -7.37 18.53
CA PHE A 322 6.96 -6.54 17.73
C PHE A 322 7.93 -5.74 18.61
N ALA A 323 7.46 -5.19 19.74
CA ALA A 323 8.32 -4.47 20.67
C ALA A 323 9.46 -5.35 21.24
N LYS A 324 9.27 -6.67 21.36
CA LYS A 324 10.34 -7.59 21.75
C LYS A 324 11.39 -7.71 20.63
N TYR A 325 10.96 -7.84 19.38
CA TYR A 325 11.86 -7.87 18.22
C TYR A 325 12.65 -6.57 18.06
N GLN A 326 12.03 -5.42 18.29
CA GLN A 326 12.74 -4.13 18.28
C GLN A 326 13.86 -4.07 19.31
N LYS A 327 13.66 -4.63 20.52
CA LYS A 327 14.70 -4.71 21.55
C LYS A 327 15.85 -5.63 21.15
N GLU A 328 15.59 -6.69 20.39
CA GLU A 328 16.64 -7.56 19.86
C GLU A 328 17.42 -6.86 18.72
N ALA A 329 16.68 -6.22 17.79
CA ALA A 329 17.27 -5.46 16.71
C ALA A 329 18.22 -4.36 17.23
N ALA A 330 17.84 -3.66 18.29
CA ALA A 330 18.65 -2.61 18.91
C ALA A 330 19.98 -3.09 19.54
N LYS A 331 20.15 -4.42 19.74
CA LYS A 331 21.41 -5.01 20.25
C LYS A 331 22.36 -5.44 19.11
N ASN A 332 21.88 -5.41 17.86
CA ASN A 332 22.64 -5.90 16.72
C ASN A 332 23.20 -4.73 15.91
N ASP A 333 24.45 -4.37 16.16
CA ASP A 333 25.12 -3.26 15.48
C ASP A 333 25.48 -3.54 14.03
N LYS A 334 25.39 -4.81 13.60
CA LYS A 334 25.72 -5.23 12.23
C LYS A 334 24.53 -5.20 11.28
N VAL A 335 23.30 -5.06 11.80
CA VAL A 335 22.10 -5.12 10.99
C VAL A 335 21.24 -3.88 11.16
N ILE A 336 20.93 -3.26 10.06
CA ILE A 336 20.03 -2.10 9.96
C ILE A 336 18.69 -2.62 9.44
N PHE A 337 17.65 -2.52 10.26
CA PHE A 337 16.29 -2.85 9.87
C PHE A 337 15.61 -1.62 9.25
N CYS A 338 15.08 -1.77 8.03
CA CYS A 338 14.48 -0.68 7.28
C CYS A 338 13.33 -1.17 6.39
N GLY A 339 12.24 -0.44 6.33
CA GLY A 339 11.12 -0.73 5.45
C GLY A 339 9.91 -1.34 6.15
N ARG A 340 8.80 -1.48 5.42
CA ARG A 340 7.48 -1.84 5.95
C ARG A 340 7.47 -3.11 6.80
N LEU A 341 8.11 -4.17 6.32
CA LEU A 341 8.12 -5.47 7.01
C LEU A 341 9.04 -5.47 8.23
N ALA A 342 10.19 -4.80 8.11
CA ALA A 342 11.13 -4.65 9.22
C ALA A 342 10.57 -3.74 10.33
N ASP A 343 9.83 -2.70 9.97
CA ASP A 343 9.15 -1.79 10.91
C ASP A 343 7.77 -2.30 11.36
N TYR A 344 7.29 -3.42 10.81
CA TYR A 344 5.96 -3.99 11.05
C TYR A 344 4.85 -2.94 10.95
N LYS A 345 4.87 -2.13 9.87
CA LYS A 345 3.91 -1.04 9.66
C LYS A 345 3.41 -1.00 8.23
N TYR A 346 2.17 -0.56 8.09
CA TYR A 346 1.65 -0.17 6.79
C TYR A 346 2.13 1.26 6.49
N TYR A 347 2.92 1.38 5.41
CA TYR A 347 3.44 2.64 4.90
C TYR A 347 3.01 2.86 3.46
N ASP A 348 2.51 4.05 3.15
CA ASP A 348 2.43 4.53 1.77
C ASP A 348 3.84 4.84 1.24
N MET A 349 4.00 4.87 -0.07
CA MET A 349 5.34 5.03 -0.69
C MET A 349 6.11 6.25 -0.20
N HIS A 350 5.44 7.38 0.02
CA HIS A 350 6.10 8.58 0.52
C HIS A 350 6.67 8.40 1.93
N VAL A 351 5.94 7.66 2.80
CA VAL A 351 6.43 7.34 4.15
C VAL A 351 7.60 6.36 4.09
N VAL A 352 7.58 5.40 3.15
CA VAL A 352 8.73 4.50 2.91
C VAL A 352 9.97 5.30 2.55
N ILE A 353 9.84 6.31 1.68
CA ILE A 353 10.97 7.19 1.29
C ILE A 353 11.46 7.98 2.50
N GLU A 354 10.58 8.63 3.23
CA GLU A 354 10.94 9.40 4.45
C GLU A 354 11.71 8.52 5.42
N ARG A 355 11.18 7.34 5.71
CA ARG A 355 11.79 6.41 6.66
C ARG A 355 13.16 5.89 6.19
N ALA A 356 13.30 5.56 4.91
CA ALA A 356 14.57 5.12 4.35
C ALA A 356 15.64 6.22 4.43
N LEU A 357 15.28 7.47 4.11
CA LEU A 357 16.19 8.62 4.22
C LEU A 357 16.59 8.91 5.68
N GLU A 358 15.67 8.79 6.65
CA GLU A 358 15.99 8.90 8.07
C GLU A 358 17.01 7.84 8.53
N VAL A 359 16.84 6.59 8.06
CA VAL A 359 17.78 5.51 8.36
C VAL A 359 19.15 5.78 7.77
N VAL A 360 19.21 6.27 6.54
CA VAL A 360 20.45 6.70 5.88
C VAL A 360 21.12 7.84 6.65
N GLU A 361 20.39 8.89 6.99
CA GLU A 361 20.93 10.01 7.76
C GLU A 361 21.52 9.55 9.08
N LYS A 362 20.81 8.68 9.79
CA LYS A 362 21.27 8.13 11.08
C LYS A 362 22.54 7.29 10.93
N GLU A 363 22.66 6.51 9.86
CA GLU A 363 23.81 5.63 9.64
C GLU A 363 25.08 6.41 9.28
N PHE A 364 24.94 7.51 8.55
CA PHE A 364 26.08 8.30 8.04
C PHE A 364 26.33 9.63 8.80
N SER A 365 25.63 9.88 9.91
CA SER A 365 25.88 11.04 10.82
C SER A 365 26.97 10.74 11.89
#